data_01796fc1d6a4cf2fa0ca82de249ba91d
#
_entry.id   01796fc1d6a4cf2fa0ca82de249ba91d
#
_cell.length_a   1.000
_cell.length_b   1.000
_cell.length_c   1.000
_cell.angle_alpha   90.00
_cell.angle_beta   90.00
_cell.angle_gamma   90.00
#
_symmetry.space_group_name_H-M   'P 1'
#
loop_
_entity.id
_entity.type
_entity.pdbx_description
1 polymer ?
#
loop_
_entity_poly.entity_id
_entity_poly.type
_entity_poly.pdbx_seq_one_letter_code
_entity_poly.pdbx_strand_id
1 'polypeptide(L)'
;CIRDRASISALGKGPSTGKDCLIDKNSDKTLFRRCAVNNAAYDYYKQCQATGVTMPPKNLRFWILNILRPSSTLMMHHGALLDSKLVSKYLGKYSSLIRIFAPDITIGSRDKNGNYAELYSTTVHEMAHASHFSKVGTDYWRKYATYIITSFINTGDAYGTGNGENAGYCQVGEMWGYFMENSLYKERYGRDPGYGQNYWFAPRIFSELESGGLTRADICSCLNYYVNDLKSLKAALLENYAAKSSLINKVFKKYSR
;
A
#
# COMPACT_ATOMS: atom_id res chain seq x y z
N CYS A 1 -14.12 -0.20 6.83
CA CYS A 1 -15.11 -1.29 6.88
C CYS A 1 -16.17 -1.01 5.81
N ILE A 2 -16.18 -1.78 4.72
CA ILE A 2 -17.28 -1.73 3.75
C ILE A 2 -18.45 -2.38 4.44
N ARG A 3 -19.40 -1.57 4.95
CA ARG A 3 -20.67 -2.06 5.48
C ARG A 3 -21.68 -2.13 4.34
N ASP A 4 -21.54 -3.09 3.45
CA ASP A 4 -22.64 -3.47 2.60
C ASP A 4 -23.57 -4.36 3.44
N ARG A 5 -24.67 -3.76 3.91
CA ARG A 5 -25.71 -4.49 4.65
C ARG A 5 -26.66 -5.11 3.63
N ALA A 6 -26.58 -6.43 3.47
CA ALA A 6 -27.74 -7.13 2.93
C ALA A 6 -28.89 -7.03 3.94
N SER A 7 -30.09 -6.64 3.52
CA SER A 7 -31.25 -6.69 4.41
C SER A 7 -31.60 -8.15 4.71
N ILE A 8 -32.08 -8.43 5.93
CA ILE A 8 -32.53 -9.79 6.31
C ILE A 8 -33.60 -10.30 5.34
N SER A 9 -34.44 -9.42 4.80
CA SER A 9 -35.40 -9.75 3.76
C SER A 9 -34.77 -10.22 2.45
N ALA A 10 -33.57 -9.73 2.10
CA ALA A 10 -32.85 -10.17 0.92
C ALA A 10 -32.20 -11.55 1.10
N LEU A 11 -32.00 -12.00 2.34
CA LEU A 11 -31.40 -13.31 2.65
C LEU A 11 -32.45 -14.46 2.66
N GLY A 12 -33.74 -14.14 2.62
CA GLY A 12 -34.82 -15.12 2.66
C GLY A 12 -35.17 -15.63 4.06
N LYS A 13 -36.32 -16.31 4.19
CA LYS A 13 -36.76 -16.98 5.42
C LYS A 13 -36.58 -18.48 5.22
N GLY A 14 -35.69 -19.12 5.95
CA GLY A 14 -35.54 -20.57 5.94
C GLY A 14 -34.28 -21.02 6.67
N PRO A 15 -34.11 -22.31 7.01
CA PRO A 15 -32.88 -22.85 7.51
C PRO A 15 -31.82 -22.60 6.44
N SER A 16 -30.89 -21.68 6.72
CA SER A 16 -29.98 -21.22 5.69
C SER A 16 -28.80 -22.18 5.58
N THR A 17 -28.73 -22.84 4.47
CA THR A 17 -27.50 -23.45 3.94
C THR A 17 -26.53 -22.37 3.38
N GLY A 18 -26.84 -21.11 3.61
CA GLY A 18 -26.18 -19.95 2.99
C GLY A 18 -26.93 -19.46 1.75
N LYS A 19 -26.59 -18.26 1.30
CA LYS A 19 -27.08 -17.68 0.04
C LYS A 19 -25.88 -17.38 -0.85
N ASP A 20 -25.79 -18.05 -1.99
CA ASP A 20 -24.84 -17.70 -3.01
C ASP A 20 -25.26 -16.39 -3.69
N CYS A 21 -24.42 -15.38 -3.56
CA CYS A 21 -24.58 -14.12 -4.25
C CYS A 21 -23.57 -14.04 -5.39
N LEU A 22 -24.04 -14.20 -6.62
CA LEU A 22 -23.22 -13.96 -7.80
C LEU A 22 -23.11 -12.45 -8.02
N ILE A 23 -21.88 -11.92 -7.86
CA ILE A 23 -21.56 -10.52 -8.12
C ILE A 23 -20.77 -10.47 -9.42
N ASP A 24 -21.45 -10.02 -10.46
CA ASP A 24 -20.91 -9.95 -11.81
C ASP A 24 -20.43 -8.51 -12.13
N LYS A 25 -19.26 -8.41 -12.77
CA LYS A 25 -18.70 -7.14 -13.23
C LYS A 25 -19.57 -6.38 -14.24
N ASN A 26 -20.49 -7.04 -14.91
CA ASN A 26 -21.37 -6.44 -15.91
C ASN A 26 -22.70 -5.99 -15.31
N SER A 27 -23.23 -6.71 -14.31
CA SER A 27 -24.53 -6.41 -13.67
C SER A 27 -24.43 -5.33 -12.60
N ASP A 28 -23.38 -5.33 -11.77
CA ASP A 28 -23.12 -4.31 -10.76
C ASP A 28 -21.63 -3.99 -10.61
N LYS A 29 -21.17 -3.09 -11.45
CA LYS A 29 -19.76 -2.63 -11.47
C LYS A 29 -19.30 -2.04 -10.13
N THR A 30 -20.21 -1.36 -9.42
CA THR A 30 -19.86 -0.73 -8.14
C THR A 30 -19.68 -1.76 -7.05
N LEU A 31 -20.63 -2.69 -6.93
CA LEU A 31 -20.55 -3.78 -5.96
C LEU A 31 -19.36 -4.69 -6.26
N PHE A 32 -19.14 -5.04 -7.54
CA PHE A 32 -17.98 -5.83 -7.96
C PHE A 32 -16.66 -5.20 -7.48
N ARG A 33 -16.45 -3.89 -7.71
CA ARG A 33 -15.22 -3.19 -7.26
C ARG A 33 -15.08 -3.22 -5.74
N ARG A 34 -16.16 -2.96 -5.01
CA ARG A 34 -16.17 -3.02 -3.55
C ARG A 34 -15.79 -4.40 -3.02
N CYS A 35 -16.38 -5.44 -3.60
CA CYS A 35 -16.06 -6.82 -3.23
C CYS A 35 -14.62 -7.19 -3.60
N ALA A 36 -14.13 -6.79 -4.77
CA ALA A 36 -12.76 -7.04 -5.19
C ALA A 36 -11.74 -6.38 -4.24
N VAL A 37 -11.93 -5.11 -3.88
CA VAL A 37 -11.07 -4.39 -2.94
C VAL A 37 -11.16 -5.00 -1.53
N ASN A 38 -12.37 -5.34 -1.06
CA ASN A 38 -12.55 -5.96 0.26
C ASN A 38 -11.84 -7.33 0.34
N ASN A 39 -11.99 -8.16 -0.70
CA ASN A 39 -11.34 -9.47 -0.76
C ASN A 39 -9.81 -9.33 -0.81
N ALA A 40 -9.28 -8.40 -1.58
CA ALA A 40 -7.84 -8.13 -1.64
C ALA A 40 -7.29 -7.64 -0.29
N ALA A 41 -8.00 -6.74 0.39
CA ALA A 41 -7.64 -6.27 1.71
C ALA A 41 -7.68 -7.42 2.74
N TYR A 42 -8.69 -8.28 2.69
CA TYR A 42 -8.79 -9.45 3.56
C TYR A 42 -7.64 -10.44 3.30
N ASP A 43 -7.32 -10.73 2.04
CA ASP A 43 -6.18 -11.57 1.67
C ASP A 43 -4.87 -10.99 2.21
N TYR A 44 -4.67 -9.67 2.10
CA TYR A 44 -3.49 -9.02 2.66
C TYR A 44 -3.38 -9.20 4.19
N TYR A 45 -4.47 -9.01 4.93
CA TYR A 45 -4.49 -9.29 6.37
C TYR A 45 -4.12 -10.73 6.68
N LYS A 46 -4.64 -11.70 5.93
CA LYS A 46 -4.30 -13.12 6.11
C LYS A 46 -2.81 -13.38 5.82
N GLN A 47 -2.27 -12.76 4.79
CA GLN A 47 -0.83 -12.86 4.48
C GLN A 47 0.03 -12.27 5.59
N CYS A 48 -0.30 -11.10 6.12
CA CYS A 48 0.43 -10.54 7.27
C CYS A 48 0.40 -11.50 8.46
N GLN A 49 -0.76 -12.07 8.77
CA GLN A 49 -0.92 -13.01 9.87
C GLN A 49 -0.09 -14.30 9.67
N ALA A 50 -0.06 -14.81 8.44
CA ALA A 50 0.65 -16.05 8.10
C ALA A 50 2.18 -15.85 8.04
N THR A 51 2.65 -14.68 7.63
CA THR A 51 4.07 -14.41 7.37
C THR A 51 4.77 -13.60 8.45
N GLY A 52 4.05 -13.09 9.46
CA GLY A 52 4.62 -12.23 10.49
C GLY A 52 4.91 -10.79 10.06
N VAL A 53 4.45 -10.39 8.89
CA VAL A 53 4.51 -8.99 8.43
C VAL A 53 3.60 -8.14 9.32
N THR A 54 4.03 -6.90 9.60
CA THR A 54 3.25 -5.96 10.41
C THR A 54 1.85 -5.77 9.84
N MET A 55 0.83 -5.91 10.69
CA MET A 55 -0.57 -5.73 10.29
C MET A 55 -0.88 -4.26 9.98
N PRO A 56 -1.67 -3.97 8.94
CA PRO A 56 -2.25 -2.64 8.77
C PRO A 56 -3.12 -2.24 9.96
N PRO A 57 -3.37 -0.94 10.18
CA PRO A 57 -4.26 -0.48 11.25
C PRO A 57 -5.67 -1.07 11.10
N LYS A 58 -6.36 -1.24 12.22
CA LYS A 58 -7.79 -1.56 12.21
C LYS A 58 -8.62 -0.36 11.74
N ASN A 59 -9.83 -0.63 11.24
CA ASN A 59 -10.80 0.41 10.85
C ASN A 59 -10.32 1.34 9.73
N LEU A 60 -9.54 0.82 8.78
CA LEU A 60 -9.15 1.55 7.59
C LEU A 60 -10.37 2.03 6.79
N ARG A 61 -10.31 3.28 6.33
CA ARG A 61 -11.32 3.88 5.47
C ARG A 61 -10.88 3.87 4.02
N PHE A 62 -11.63 3.16 3.19
CA PHE A 62 -11.40 3.09 1.75
C PHE A 62 -12.37 3.97 0.98
N TRP A 63 -11.83 4.76 0.05
CA TRP A 63 -12.61 5.36 -1.02
C TRP A 63 -12.26 4.68 -2.34
N ILE A 64 -13.29 4.22 -3.06
CA ILE A 64 -13.13 3.62 -4.38
C ILE A 64 -13.75 4.58 -5.38
N LEU A 65 -12.91 5.24 -6.18
CA LEU A 65 -13.30 6.33 -7.06
C LEU A 65 -13.09 5.95 -8.53
N ASN A 66 -14.20 5.84 -9.27
CA ASN A 66 -14.18 5.50 -10.70
C ASN A 66 -13.79 6.65 -11.62
N ILE A 67 -13.64 7.85 -11.07
CA ILE A 67 -13.18 9.04 -11.80
C ILE A 67 -11.65 9.21 -11.72
N LEU A 68 -10.99 8.53 -10.80
CA LEU A 68 -9.54 8.62 -10.61
C LEU A 68 -8.82 7.42 -11.22
N ARG A 69 -7.63 7.67 -11.74
CA ARG A 69 -6.66 6.64 -12.16
C ARG A 69 -5.72 6.25 -11.02
N PRO A 70 -5.04 7.21 -10.34
CA PRO A 70 -4.10 6.88 -9.29
C PRO A 70 -4.81 6.43 -8.02
N SER A 71 -4.13 5.55 -7.30
CA SER A 71 -4.46 5.16 -5.93
C SER A 71 -3.47 5.81 -4.97
N SER A 72 -3.78 5.83 -3.68
CA SER A 72 -2.88 6.39 -2.67
C SER A 72 -3.26 5.95 -1.26
N THR A 73 -2.26 5.77 -0.42
CA THR A 73 -2.41 5.54 1.03
C THR A 73 -1.89 6.75 1.79
N LEU A 74 -2.74 7.71 2.05
CA LEU A 74 -2.39 8.94 2.76
C LEU A 74 -2.62 8.87 4.27
N MET A 75 -3.30 7.84 4.76
CA MET A 75 -3.60 7.60 6.18
C MET A 75 -4.24 8.81 6.89
N MET A 76 -5.15 9.49 6.18
CA MET A 76 -5.74 10.74 6.66
C MET A 76 -6.65 10.54 7.85
N HIS A 77 -7.44 9.45 7.88
CA HIS A 77 -8.27 9.11 9.03
C HIS A 77 -7.42 8.80 10.27
N HIS A 78 -6.25 8.22 10.07
CA HIS A 78 -5.27 7.96 11.13
C HIS A 78 -4.33 9.15 11.40
N GLY A 79 -4.62 10.32 10.84
CA GLY A 79 -4.02 11.59 11.21
C GLY A 79 -2.71 11.97 10.52
N ALA A 80 -2.23 11.18 9.55
CA ALA A 80 -0.92 11.44 8.93
C ALA A 80 -0.82 12.78 8.18
N LEU A 81 -1.88 13.20 7.51
CA LEU A 81 -1.89 14.45 6.72
C LEU A 81 -2.53 15.64 7.41
N LEU A 82 -3.41 15.41 8.37
CA LEU A 82 -4.30 16.46 8.89
C LEU A 82 -3.57 17.62 9.61
N ASP A 83 -2.39 17.34 10.14
CA ASP A 83 -1.56 18.34 10.81
C ASP A 83 -0.45 18.92 9.90
N SER A 84 -0.40 18.52 8.63
CA SER A 84 0.60 19.05 7.71
C SER A 84 0.25 20.48 7.30
N LYS A 85 1.24 21.39 7.35
CA LYS A 85 1.09 22.78 6.87
C LYS A 85 0.63 22.82 5.42
N LEU A 86 1.00 21.82 4.62
CA LEU A 86 0.63 21.67 3.22
C LEU A 86 -0.87 21.45 3.08
N VAL A 87 -1.44 20.52 3.85
CA VAL A 87 -2.88 20.22 3.82
C VAL A 87 -3.67 21.43 4.33
N SER A 88 -3.23 22.07 5.40
CA SER A 88 -3.86 23.29 5.91
C SER A 88 -3.84 24.41 4.87
N LYS A 89 -2.75 24.57 4.14
CA LYS A 89 -2.61 25.58 3.09
C LYS A 89 -3.57 25.37 1.93
N TYR A 90 -3.74 24.12 1.45
CA TYR A 90 -4.55 23.82 0.27
C TYR A 90 -6.01 23.47 0.59
N LEU A 91 -6.31 22.92 1.75
CA LEU A 91 -7.65 22.52 2.15
C LEU A 91 -8.35 23.54 3.05
N GLY A 92 -7.61 24.50 3.61
CA GLY A 92 -8.13 25.67 4.32
C GLY A 92 -9.28 25.35 5.28
N LYS A 93 -10.39 26.10 5.14
CA LYS A 93 -11.60 26.00 5.97
C LYS A 93 -12.32 24.64 5.94
N TYR A 94 -11.99 23.76 4.99
CA TYR A 94 -12.58 22.43 4.88
C TYR A 94 -11.81 21.35 5.63
N SER A 95 -10.69 21.68 6.29
CA SER A 95 -9.82 20.72 7.00
C SER A 95 -10.56 19.87 8.02
N SER A 96 -11.51 20.45 8.76
CA SER A 96 -12.31 19.71 9.75
C SER A 96 -13.28 18.71 9.14
N LEU A 97 -13.93 19.07 8.01
CA LEU A 97 -14.82 18.16 7.27
C LEU A 97 -14.02 17.02 6.65
N ILE A 98 -12.87 17.32 6.07
CA ILE A 98 -11.96 16.32 5.50
C ILE A 98 -11.51 15.35 6.58
N ARG A 99 -11.25 15.82 7.80
CA ARG A 99 -10.90 14.98 8.95
C ARG A 99 -11.96 13.91 9.27
N ILE A 100 -13.24 14.27 9.17
CA ILE A 100 -14.35 13.34 9.47
C ILE A 100 -14.51 12.30 8.35
N PHE A 101 -14.34 12.71 7.10
CA PHE A 101 -14.60 11.89 5.91
C PHE A 101 -13.34 11.40 5.20
N ALA A 102 -12.16 11.84 5.62
CA ALA A 102 -10.91 11.53 4.97
C ALA A 102 -10.65 10.02 4.88
N PRO A 103 -10.30 9.49 3.71
CA PRO A 103 -9.89 8.11 3.57
C PRO A 103 -8.48 7.90 4.12
N ASP A 104 -8.17 6.67 4.51
CA ASP A 104 -6.80 6.22 4.67
C ASP A 104 -6.23 5.80 3.33
N ILE A 105 -7.06 5.08 2.56
CA ILE A 105 -6.73 4.52 1.27
C ILE A 105 -7.74 4.98 0.23
N THR A 106 -7.25 5.51 -0.87
CA THR A 106 -8.04 5.80 -2.07
C THR A 106 -7.65 4.84 -3.18
N ILE A 107 -8.62 4.10 -3.72
CA ILE A 107 -8.44 3.23 -4.89
C ILE A 107 -9.02 3.93 -6.11
N GLY A 108 -8.13 4.34 -7.03
CA GLY A 108 -8.52 4.80 -8.36
C GLY A 108 -8.88 3.61 -9.24
N SER A 109 -10.10 3.61 -9.79
CA SER A 109 -10.61 2.47 -10.56
C SER A 109 -11.08 2.84 -11.96
N ARG A 110 -10.71 4.04 -12.47
CA ARG A 110 -11.17 4.56 -13.76
C ARG A 110 -10.91 3.59 -14.92
N ASP A 111 -9.70 3.05 -15.02
CA ASP A 111 -9.28 2.18 -16.12
C ASP A 111 -9.31 0.69 -15.74
N LYS A 112 -9.74 0.36 -14.50
CA LYS A 112 -9.75 -1.00 -13.94
C LYS A 112 -11.13 -1.65 -14.00
N ASN A 113 -11.96 -1.22 -14.94
CA ASN A 113 -13.35 -1.68 -15.07
C ASN A 113 -13.42 -3.20 -15.35
N GLY A 114 -13.72 -3.96 -14.30
CA GLY A 114 -13.90 -5.41 -14.39
C GLY A 114 -12.61 -6.20 -14.44
N ASN A 115 -11.44 -5.60 -14.20
CA ASN A 115 -10.19 -6.33 -14.03
C ASN A 115 -9.92 -6.57 -12.55
N TYR A 116 -10.33 -7.75 -12.07
CA TYR A 116 -10.11 -8.14 -10.68
C TYR A 116 -8.62 -8.16 -10.32
N ALA A 117 -7.74 -8.64 -11.21
CA ALA A 117 -6.32 -8.75 -10.95
C ALA A 117 -5.65 -7.37 -10.73
N GLU A 118 -6.06 -6.35 -11.49
CA GLU A 118 -5.58 -4.99 -11.30
C GLU A 118 -6.11 -4.35 -10.02
N LEU A 119 -7.39 -4.57 -9.68
CA LEU A 119 -7.94 -4.10 -8.40
C LEU A 119 -7.27 -4.79 -7.21
N TYR A 120 -7.03 -6.10 -7.33
CA TYR A 120 -6.31 -6.88 -6.34
C TYR A 120 -4.89 -6.33 -6.13
N SER A 121 -4.13 -6.22 -7.19
CA SER A 121 -2.76 -5.71 -7.23
C SER A 121 -2.66 -4.34 -6.55
N THR A 122 -3.43 -3.37 -7.06
CA THR A 122 -3.47 -2.02 -6.49
C THR A 122 -3.86 -2.02 -5.01
N THR A 123 -4.85 -2.82 -4.61
CA THR A 123 -5.28 -2.87 -3.21
C THR A 123 -4.19 -3.43 -2.31
N VAL A 124 -3.49 -4.46 -2.75
CA VAL A 124 -2.35 -5.04 -2.02
C VAL A 124 -1.24 -4.00 -1.84
N HIS A 125 -0.92 -3.23 -2.89
CA HIS A 125 0.05 -2.14 -2.82
C HIS A 125 -0.31 -1.12 -1.73
N GLU A 126 -1.53 -0.62 -1.77
CA GLU A 126 -2.00 0.38 -0.80
C GLU A 126 -2.10 -0.20 0.63
N MET A 127 -2.45 -1.47 0.78
CA MET A 127 -2.43 -2.17 2.07
C MET A 127 -1.00 -2.34 2.62
N ALA A 128 -0.02 -2.54 1.75
CA ALA A 128 1.39 -2.61 2.16
C ALA A 128 1.86 -1.25 2.72
N HIS A 129 1.44 -0.15 2.13
CA HIS A 129 1.67 1.17 2.69
C HIS A 129 1.02 1.35 4.07
N ALA A 130 -0.22 0.91 4.25
CA ALA A 130 -0.90 0.96 5.54
C ALA A 130 -0.19 0.08 6.60
N SER A 131 0.34 -1.06 6.20
CA SER A 131 1.18 -1.92 7.04
C SER A 131 2.48 -1.21 7.45
N HIS A 132 3.15 -0.57 6.51
CA HIS A 132 4.35 0.23 6.79
C HIS A 132 4.05 1.41 7.71
N PHE A 133 2.93 2.11 7.49
CA PHE A 133 2.46 3.17 8.40
C PHE A 133 2.31 2.68 9.84
N SER A 134 1.72 1.48 10.06
CA SER A 134 1.60 0.90 11.41
C SER A 134 2.94 0.75 12.11
N LYS A 135 4.01 0.53 11.35
CA LYS A 135 5.34 0.30 11.87
C LYS A 135 6.12 1.59 12.14
N VAL A 136 6.00 2.56 11.24
CA VAL A 136 6.83 3.78 11.28
C VAL A 136 6.12 4.98 11.92
N GLY A 137 4.79 4.95 12.01
CA GLY A 137 3.98 5.97 12.66
C GLY A 137 3.72 7.21 11.81
N THR A 138 2.98 8.13 12.41
CA THR A 138 2.40 9.30 11.75
C THR A 138 3.44 10.28 11.22
N ASP A 139 4.52 10.54 11.97
CA ASP A 139 5.52 11.55 11.58
C ASP A 139 6.34 11.12 10.37
N TYR A 140 6.71 9.84 10.29
CA TYR A 140 7.35 9.28 9.11
C TYR A 140 6.42 9.40 7.90
N TRP A 141 5.17 8.96 8.09
CA TRP A 141 4.19 8.93 7.00
C TRP A 141 3.82 10.32 6.50
N ARG A 142 3.84 11.31 7.37
CA ARG A 142 3.65 12.72 6.99
C ARG A 142 4.74 13.21 6.04
N LYS A 143 6.01 12.82 6.26
CA LYS A 143 7.12 13.15 5.37
C LYS A 143 6.99 12.45 4.02
N TYR A 144 6.64 11.16 4.02
CA TYR A 144 6.30 10.41 2.80
C TYR A 144 5.18 11.12 2.01
N ALA A 145 4.05 11.39 2.64
CA ALA A 145 2.91 12.02 1.98
C ALA A 145 3.22 13.45 1.51
N THR A 146 4.03 14.20 2.26
CA THR A 146 4.49 15.54 1.84
C THR A 146 5.30 15.45 0.56
N TYR A 147 6.22 14.48 0.43
CA TYR A 147 6.97 14.29 -0.81
C TYR A 147 6.05 13.99 -1.99
N ILE A 148 5.13 13.02 -1.86
CA ILE A 148 4.19 12.63 -2.91
C ILE A 148 3.36 13.82 -3.41
N ILE A 149 2.79 14.60 -2.49
CA ILE A 149 1.95 15.76 -2.82
C ILE A 149 2.78 16.86 -3.46
N THR A 150 3.95 17.17 -2.90
CA THR A 150 4.82 18.24 -3.43
C THR A 150 5.34 17.87 -4.83
N SER A 151 5.74 16.62 -5.03
CA SER A 151 6.16 16.13 -6.34
C SER A 151 5.04 16.25 -7.36
N PHE A 152 3.84 15.80 -7.02
CA PHE A 152 2.69 15.88 -7.91
C PHE A 152 2.34 17.33 -8.29
N ILE A 153 2.37 18.26 -7.34
CA ILE A 153 2.10 19.69 -7.60
C ILE A 153 3.15 20.28 -8.53
N ASN A 154 4.42 19.93 -8.35
CA ASN A 154 5.52 20.53 -9.08
C ASN A 154 5.75 19.91 -10.46
N THR A 155 5.47 18.63 -10.64
CA THR A 155 5.85 17.88 -11.83
C THR A 155 4.69 17.17 -12.54
N GLY A 156 3.52 17.08 -11.90
CA GLY A 156 2.41 16.24 -12.36
C GLY A 156 2.60 14.74 -12.09
N ASP A 157 3.75 14.36 -11.52
CA ASP A 157 4.09 12.97 -11.14
C ASP A 157 4.25 12.86 -9.62
N ALA A 158 3.51 11.96 -8.99
CA ALA A 158 3.57 11.74 -7.56
C ALA A 158 4.95 11.27 -7.07
N TYR A 159 5.67 10.54 -7.90
CA TYR A 159 7.00 10.03 -7.54
C TYR A 159 8.14 11.00 -7.87
N GLY A 160 7.91 11.96 -8.77
CA GLY A 160 8.91 12.92 -9.17
C GLY A 160 10.23 12.28 -9.64
N THR A 161 11.36 12.96 -9.37
CA THR A 161 12.69 12.53 -9.83
C THR A 161 13.51 11.78 -8.78
N GLY A 162 13.01 11.63 -7.57
CA GLY A 162 13.78 11.08 -6.44
C GLY A 162 14.75 12.07 -5.79
N ASN A 163 14.77 13.30 -6.27
CA ASN A 163 15.57 14.38 -5.71
C ASN A 163 14.69 15.31 -4.87
N GLY A 164 15.17 15.75 -3.75
CA GLY A 164 14.46 16.70 -2.91
C GLY A 164 14.22 16.20 -1.49
N GLU A 165 13.69 17.10 -0.68
CA GLU A 165 13.41 16.81 0.72
C GLU A 165 12.40 15.66 0.84
N ASN A 166 12.66 14.72 1.73
CA ASN A 166 11.81 13.56 2.02
C ASN A 166 11.73 12.50 0.88
N ALA A 167 12.50 12.59 -0.20
CA ALA A 167 12.51 11.59 -1.28
C ALA A 167 12.79 10.17 -0.77
N GLY A 168 13.69 10.01 0.18
CA GLY A 168 14.04 8.71 0.73
C GLY A 168 12.87 8.01 1.46
N TYR A 169 11.99 8.78 2.11
CA TYR A 169 10.76 8.23 2.70
C TYR A 169 9.83 7.63 1.64
N CYS A 170 9.70 8.31 0.50
CA CYS A 170 9.00 7.78 -0.67
C CYS A 170 9.69 6.52 -1.20
N GLN A 171 11.02 6.56 -1.36
CA GLN A 171 11.80 5.43 -1.86
C GLN A 171 11.52 4.14 -1.09
N VAL A 172 11.68 4.18 0.23
CA VAL A 172 11.49 3.01 1.08
C VAL A 172 10.01 2.56 1.09
N GLY A 173 9.09 3.51 1.19
CA GLY A 173 7.65 3.23 1.16
C GLY A 173 7.21 2.54 -0.12
N GLU A 174 7.60 3.10 -1.29
CA GLU A 174 7.25 2.55 -2.60
C GLU A 174 7.94 1.21 -2.88
N MET A 175 9.20 1.06 -2.46
CA MET A 175 9.87 -0.24 -2.56
C MET A 175 9.09 -1.33 -1.83
N TRP A 176 8.59 -1.05 -0.63
CA TRP A 176 7.78 -2.00 0.13
C TRP A 176 6.42 -2.25 -0.52
N GLY A 177 5.72 -1.20 -0.96
CA GLY A 177 4.45 -1.31 -1.68
C GLY A 177 4.55 -2.23 -2.89
N TYR A 178 5.48 -1.93 -3.80
CA TYR A 178 5.68 -2.72 -5.01
C TYR A 178 6.24 -4.12 -4.76
N PHE A 179 7.06 -4.32 -3.74
CA PHE A 179 7.54 -5.65 -3.38
C PHE A 179 6.38 -6.55 -2.95
N MET A 180 5.52 -6.08 -2.04
CA MET A 180 4.37 -6.85 -1.58
C MET A 180 3.35 -7.08 -2.69
N GLU A 181 3.10 -6.06 -3.53
CA GLU A 181 2.24 -6.16 -4.69
C GLU A 181 2.70 -7.25 -5.66
N ASN A 182 3.96 -7.20 -6.10
CA ASN A 182 4.53 -8.16 -7.04
C ASN A 182 4.55 -9.58 -6.44
N SER A 183 4.92 -9.71 -5.18
CA SER A 183 5.02 -11.01 -4.49
C SER A 183 3.64 -11.68 -4.39
N LEU A 184 2.64 -10.98 -3.87
CA LEU A 184 1.29 -11.55 -3.71
C LEU A 184 0.58 -11.73 -5.05
N TYR A 185 0.85 -10.87 -6.02
CA TYR A 185 0.36 -11.07 -7.39
C TYR A 185 0.93 -12.36 -8.00
N LYS A 186 2.25 -12.57 -7.86
CA LYS A 186 2.91 -13.78 -8.34
C LYS A 186 2.38 -15.05 -7.67
N GLU A 187 2.17 -15.02 -6.36
CA GLU A 187 1.59 -16.15 -5.63
C GLU A 187 0.17 -16.48 -6.12
N ARG A 188 -0.64 -15.46 -6.36
CA ARG A 188 -2.03 -15.64 -6.76
C ARG A 188 -2.22 -16.00 -8.22
N TYR A 189 -1.42 -15.41 -9.14
CA TYR A 189 -1.60 -15.50 -10.59
C TYR A 189 -0.48 -16.24 -11.33
N GLY A 190 0.55 -16.73 -10.62
CA GLY A 190 1.63 -17.53 -11.17
C GLY A 190 2.66 -16.75 -11.98
N ARG A 191 2.59 -15.42 -12.06
CA ARG A 191 3.52 -14.58 -12.84
C ARG A 191 3.91 -13.33 -12.09
N ASP A 192 5.17 -12.91 -12.22
CA ASP A 192 5.65 -11.63 -11.71
C ASP A 192 5.24 -10.51 -12.69
N PRO A 193 4.43 -9.53 -12.29
CA PRO A 193 4.02 -8.43 -13.15
C PRO A 193 5.11 -7.38 -13.33
N GLY A 194 6.13 -7.35 -12.48
CA GLY A 194 7.25 -6.41 -12.56
C GLY A 194 6.87 -4.95 -12.30
N TYR A 195 5.85 -4.69 -11.52
CA TYR A 195 5.42 -3.34 -11.19
C TYR A 195 6.51 -2.55 -10.43
N GLY A 196 6.56 -1.26 -10.64
CA GLY A 196 7.46 -0.34 -9.94
C GLY A 196 8.92 -0.34 -10.42
N GLN A 197 9.29 -1.17 -11.41
CA GLN A 197 10.69 -1.35 -11.81
C GLN A 197 11.24 -0.22 -12.69
N ASN A 198 10.37 0.58 -13.30
CA ASN A 198 10.75 1.68 -14.18
C ASN A 198 10.92 3.01 -13.45
N TYR A 199 10.72 3.03 -12.14
CA TYR A 199 10.89 4.22 -11.31
C TYR A 199 12.32 4.32 -10.77
N TRP A 200 12.62 5.43 -10.10
CA TRP A 200 13.94 5.68 -9.50
C TRP A 200 14.23 4.89 -8.22
N PHE A 201 13.22 4.28 -7.61
CA PHE A 201 13.36 3.34 -6.49
C PHE A 201 13.48 1.89 -6.99
N ALA A 202 14.05 1.00 -6.16
CA ALA A 202 14.45 -0.35 -6.57
C ALA A 202 13.75 -1.46 -5.76
N PRO A 203 12.45 -1.78 -6.00
CA PRO A 203 11.72 -2.79 -5.22
C PRO A 203 12.33 -4.20 -5.34
N ARG A 204 13.07 -4.49 -6.41
CA ARG A 204 13.79 -5.77 -6.60
C ARG A 204 14.83 -6.06 -5.53
N ILE A 205 15.34 -5.07 -4.80
CA ILE A 205 16.21 -5.30 -3.65
C ILE A 205 15.53 -6.27 -2.68
N PHE A 206 14.27 -6.04 -2.34
CA PHE A 206 13.53 -6.92 -1.42
C PHE A 206 13.29 -8.32 -2.01
N SER A 207 12.94 -8.42 -3.28
CA SER A 207 12.74 -9.71 -3.95
C SER A 207 14.01 -10.54 -4.02
N GLU A 208 15.17 -9.91 -4.25
CA GLU A 208 16.48 -10.58 -4.25
C GLU A 208 16.92 -10.99 -2.84
N LEU A 209 16.64 -10.18 -1.83
CA LEU A 209 16.88 -10.52 -0.44
C LEU A 209 16.00 -11.70 0.01
N GLU A 210 14.71 -11.71 -0.37
CA GLU A 210 13.79 -12.82 -0.10
C GLU A 210 14.27 -14.11 -0.78
N SER A 211 14.64 -14.05 -2.05
CA SER A 211 15.20 -15.19 -2.79
C SER A 211 16.53 -15.70 -2.19
N GLY A 212 17.26 -14.84 -1.52
CA GLY A 212 18.50 -15.17 -0.80
C GLY A 212 18.28 -15.67 0.65
N GLY A 213 17.02 -15.84 1.05
CA GLY A 213 16.62 -16.46 2.32
C GLY A 213 16.42 -15.52 3.50
N LEU A 214 16.11 -14.24 3.23
CA LEU A 214 15.43 -13.38 4.20
C LEU A 214 13.92 -13.52 4.02
N THR A 215 13.18 -13.68 5.09
CA THR A 215 11.71 -13.71 5.01
C THR A 215 11.13 -12.30 4.84
N ARG A 216 9.86 -12.20 4.45
CA ARG A 216 9.12 -10.92 4.44
C ARG A 216 9.07 -10.27 5.80
N ALA A 217 8.92 -11.09 6.86
CA ALA A 217 8.96 -10.60 8.23
C ALA A 217 10.32 -10.01 8.58
N ASP A 218 11.43 -10.66 8.16
CA ASP A 218 12.78 -10.14 8.37
C ASP A 218 12.97 -8.78 7.72
N ILE A 219 12.59 -8.66 6.44
CA ILE A 219 12.67 -7.41 5.70
C ILE A 219 11.78 -6.35 6.36
N CYS A 220 10.52 -6.68 6.66
CA CYS A 220 9.57 -5.79 7.33
C CYS A 220 10.11 -5.34 8.69
N SER A 221 10.79 -6.20 9.45
CA SER A 221 11.34 -5.86 10.76
C SER A 221 12.33 -4.70 10.68
N CYS A 222 13.09 -4.61 9.60
CA CYS A 222 14.04 -3.53 9.34
C CYS A 222 13.41 -2.21 8.91
N LEU A 223 12.17 -2.19 8.41
CA LEU A 223 11.48 -0.98 7.95
C LEU A 223 10.94 -0.16 9.14
N ASN A 224 11.82 0.31 9.99
CA ASN A 224 11.45 1.10 11.16
C ASN A 224 11.52 2.62 10.89
N TYR A 225 11.15 3.43 11.89
CA TYR A 225 11.11 4.90 11.79
C TYR A 225 12.41 5.54 11.29
N TYR A 226 13.58 4.96 11.58
CA TYR A 226 14.88 5.51 11.21
C TYR A 226 15.32 5.12 9.80
N VAL A 227 14.62 4.20 9.15
CA VAL A 227 14.92 3.69 7.81
C VAL A 227 14.14 4.48 6.77
N ASN A 228 14.76 5.51 6.25
CA ASN A 228 14.13 6.48 5.35
C ASN A 228 14.90 6.71 4.03
N ASP A 229 15.87 5.85 3.72
CA ASP A 229 16.60 5.80 2.44
C ASP A 229 17.31 4.44 2.28
N LEU A 230 17.96 4.21 1.13
CA LEU A 230 18.68 2.97 0.86
C LEU A 230 19.89 2.76 1.78
N LYS A 231 20.53 3.84 2.23
CA LYS A 231 21.70 3.76 3.11
C LYS A 231 21.31 3.26 4.49
N SER A 232 20.29 3.87 5.09
CA SER A 232 19.74 3.46 6.39
C SER A 232 19.10 2.09 6.33
N LEU A 233 18.41 1.74 5.23
CA LEU A 233 17.87 0.41 5.00
C LEU A 233 18.98 -0.65 4.98
N LYS A 234 20.05 -0.41 4.23
CA LYS A 234 21.21 -1.32 4.18
C LYS A 234 21.84 -1.50 5.55
N ALA A 235 22.02 -0.40 6.30
CA ALA A 235 22.58 -0.45 7.63
C ALA A 235 21.73 -1.29 8.58
N ALA A 236 20.41 -1.07 8.61
CA ALA A 236 19.48 -1.85 9.44
C ALA A 236 19.49 -3.36 9.09
N LEU A 237 19.54 -3.69 7.80
CA LEU A 237 19.65 -5.09 7.36
C LEU A 237 20.97 -5.75 7.79
N LEU A 238 22.09 -5.05 7.67
CA LEU A 238 23.41 -5.56 8.09
C LEU A 238 23.48 -5.74 9.61
N GLU A 239 22.89 -4.82 10.38
CA GLU A 239 22.84 -4.89 11.85
C GLU A 239 22.02 -6.08 12.33
N ASN A 240 20.82 -6.27 11.77
CA ASN A 240 19.91 -7.32 12.25
C ASN A 240 20.22 -8.71 11.65
N TYR A 241 20.85 -8.77 10.48
CA TYR A 241 21.11 -10.01 9.74
C TYR A 241 22.56 -10.12 9.31
N ALA A 242 23.52 -9.97 10.25
CA ALA A 242 24.95 -10.02 10.00
C ALA A 242 25.41 -11.31 9.28
N ALA A 243 24.78 -12.45 9.57
CA ALA A 243 25.04 -13.72 8.88
C ALA A 243 24.70 -13.70 7.38
N LYS A 244 23.88 -12.75 6.94
CA LYS A 244 23.51 -12.51 5.52
C LYS A 244 24.26 -11.34 4.89
N SER A 245 25.31 -10.82 5.53
CA SER A 245 26.04 -9.62 5.10
C SER A 245 26.56 -9.70 3.66
N SER A 246 27.07 -10.86 3.23
CA SER A 246 27.52 -11.09 1.86
C SER A 246 26.38 -10.90 0.84
N LEU A 247 25.21 -11.50 1.10
CA LEU A 247 24.02 -11.34 0.28
C LEU A 247 23.58 -9.89 0.23
N ILE A 248 23.43 -9.23 1.39
CA ILE A 248 22.97 -7.84 1.49
C ILE A 248 23.90 -6.93 0.70
N ASN A 249 25.20 -7.03 0.90
CA ASN A 249 26.19 -6.22 0.18
C ASN A 249 26.13 -6.45 -1.34
N LYS A 250 26.01 -7.71 -1.77
CA LYS A 250 25.91 -8.07 -3.21
C LYS A 250 24.66 -7.45 -3.83
N VAL A 251 23.50 -7.58 -3.18
CA VAL A 251 22.22 -7.04 -3.68
C VAL A 251 22.30 -5.53 -3.76
N PHE A 252 22.67 -4.84 -2.69
CA PHE A 252 22.73 -3.37 -2.70
C PHE A 252 23.74 -2.83 -3.71
N LYS A 253 24.90 -3.49 -3.90
CA LYS A 253 25.88 -3.10 -4.92
C LYS A 253 25.30 -3.10 -6.34
N LYS A 254 24.41 -4.02 -6.66
CA LYS A 254 23.75 -4.12 -7.97
C LYS A 254 22.82 -2.92 -8.27
N TYR A 255 22.26 -2.29 -7.22
CA TYR A 255 21.31 -1.18 -7.32
C TYR A 255 21.89 0.16 -6.85
N SER A 256 23.18 0.22 -6.48
CA SER A 256 23.90 1.47 -6.24
C SER A 256 24.07 2.20 -7.58
N ARG A 257 23.43 3.34 -7.72
CA ARG A 257 23.65 4.28 -8.82
C ARG A 257 24.74 5.26 -8.44
#